data_daa8218e1bd8a64a7ddfc3bbe654285d
#
_entry.id   daa8218e1bd8a64a7ddfc3bbe654285d
#
_cell.length_a   1.000
_cell.length_b   1.000
_cell.length_c   1.000
_cell.angle_alpha   90.00
_cell.angle_beta   90.00
_cell.angle_gamma   90.00
#
_symmetry.space_group_name_H-M   'P 1'
#
loop_
_entity.id
_entity.type
_entity.pdbx_description
1 polymer ?
#
loop_
_entity_poly.entity_id
_entity_poly.type
_entity_poly.pdbx_seq_one_letter_code
_entity_poly.pdbx_strand_id
1 'polypeptide(L)'
;MLYFTGSYEQDRMLMTTLLDGVEFYSGTERKQMMTKNGLKHPKDGGSMLYGYTWKGYLSPTKNRTKVAEGVYQTKIVDDQPELNKYFREFASLHFPGFEWGQVQMNKNYPCPPHRDSSNIGESVLVTCGDYTGGKTVVDMESKIRKYDGKLSQIKFNGSKYLHWVEPYEGTRYSLVFFHNVSSRRLNKNVC
;
A
#
# COMPACT_ATOMS: atom_id res chain seq x y z
N MET A 1 -19.22 15.98 2.10
CA MET A 1 -18.55 15.08 1.10
C MET A 1 -17.16 15.64 0.91
N LEU A 2 -16.13 14.79 1.03
CA LEU A 2 -14.73 15.20 0.87
C LEU A 2 -14.37 15.13 -0.62
N TYR A 3 -13.68 16.14 -1.15
CA TYR A 3 -13.27 16.22 -2.55
C TYR A 3 -11.77 16.50 -2.66
N PHE A 4 -11.10 15.81 -3.56
CA PHE A 4 -9.72 16.12 -3.93
C PHE A 4 -9.67 17.39 -4.79
N THR A 5 -8.58 18.15 -4.63
CA THR A 5 -8.40 19.47 -5.23
C THR A 5 -7.51 19.46 -6.47
N GLY A 6 -6.73 18.38 -6.64
CA GLY A 6 -5.64 18.29 -7.61
C GLY A 6 -4.30 18.82 -7.07
N SER A 7 -4.29 19.47 -5.89
CA SER A 7 -3.05 19.79 -5.19
C SER A 7 -2.55 18.56 -4.44
N TYR A 8 -1.35 18.07 -4.78
CA TYR A 8 -0.79 16.87 -4.15
C TYR A 8 -0.67 17.00 -2.63
N GLU A 9 -0.28 18.17 -2.13
CA GLU A 9 -0.16 18.44 -0.70
C GLU A 9 -1.51 18.40 0.01
N GLN A 10 -2.50 19.13 -0.51
CA GLN A 10 -3.85 19.17 0.07
C GLN A 10 -4.53 17.81 0.02
N ASP A 11 -4.38 17.11 -1.09
CA ASP A 11 -5.01 15.81 -1.30
C ASP A 11 -4.36 14.72 -0.43
N ARG A 12 -3.05 14.84 -0.12
CA ARG A 12 -2.41 14.00 0.91
C ARG A 12 -2.97 14.25 2.31
N MET A 13 -3.26 15.50 2.67
CA MET A 13 -3.88 15.82 3.95
C MET A 13 -5.30 15.24 4.04
N LEU A 14 -6.06 15.34 2.96
CA LEU A 14 -7.37 14.71 2.87
C LEU A 14 -7.27 13.17 3.00
N MET A 15 -6.30 12.56 2.32
CA MET A 15 -6.05 11.11 2.44
C MET A 15 -5.68 10.73 3.88
N THR A 16 -4.92 11.56 4.60
CA THR A 16 -4.63 11.35 6.03
C THR A 16 -5.92 11.28 6.83
N THR A 17 -6.82 12.25 6.66
CA THR A 17 -8.12 12.29 7.36
C THR A 17 -8.97 11.04 7.10
N LEU A 18 -8.97 10.55 5.86
CA LEU A 18 -9.67 9.32 5.50
C LEU A 18 -9.06 8.09 6.18
N LEU A 19 -7.73 8.01 6.23
CA LEU A 19 -7.02 6.86 6.81
C LEU A 19 -7.01 6.87 8.35
N ASP A 20 -7.18 8.03 8.99
CA ASP A 20 -7.33 8.14 10.45
C ASP A 20 -8.59 7.42 10.94
N GLY A 21 -9.63 7.33 10.12
CA GLY A 21 -10.85 6.56 10.40
C GLY A 21 -10.72 5.05 10.18
N VAL A 22 -9.60 4.55 9.70
CA VAL A 22 -9.40 3.13 9.37
C VAL A 22 -8.66 2.41 10.49
N GLU A 23 -9.21 1.28 10.94
CA GLU A 23 -8.52 0.38 11.88
C GLU A 23 -7.46 -0.44 11.15
N PHE A 24 -6.19 -0.15 11.44
CA PHE A 24 -5.06 -0.86 10.84
C PHE A 24 -4.67 -2.11 11.63
N TYR A 25 -4.39 -3.19 10.89
CA TYR A 25 -3.89 -4.46 11.44
C TYR A 25 -2.79 -5.03 10.54
N SER A 26 -2.09 -6.04 11.01
CA SER A 26 -1.11 -6.79 10.20
C SER A 26 -1.42 -8.27 10.22
N GLY A 27 -1.34 -8.90 9.06
CA GLY A 27 -1.36 -10.35 8.93
C GLY A 27 -0.11 -11.02 9.54
N THR A 28 -0.17 -12.33 9.70
CA THR A 28 0.90 -13.13 10.34
C THR A 28 2.24 -12.96 9.64
N GLU A 29 2.28 -13.00 8.32
CA GLU A 29 3.52 -12.84 7.53
C GLU A 29 4.20 -11.50 7.78
N ARG A 30 3.42 -10.41 7.83
CA ARG A 30 3.94 -9.06 8.11
C ARG A 30 4.51 -8.96 9.52
N LYS A 31 3.85 -9.58 10.51
CA LYS A 31 4.36 -9.67 11.89
C LYS A 31 5.65 -10.47 11.97
N GLN A 32 5.72 -11.62 11.29
CA GLN A 32 6.93 -12.45 11.24
C GLN A 32 8.08 -11.74 10.55
N MET A 33 7.84 -11.01 9.46
CA MET A 33 8.88 -10.23 8.78
C MET A 33 9.50 -9.20 9.73
N MET A 34 8.70 -8.50 10.52
CA MET A 34 9.20 -7.55 11.50
C MET A 34 10.05 -8.24 12.57
N THR A 35 9.54 -9.33 13.15
CA THR A 35 10.26 -10.10 14.19
C THR A 35 11.61 -10.61 13.67
N LYS A 36 11.67 -11.15 12.46
CA LYS A 36 12.91 -11.61 11.82
C LYS A 36 13.94 -10.51 11.62
N ASN A 37 13.51 -9.26 11.50
CA ASN A 37 14.38 -8.08 11.38
C ASN A 37 14.62 -7.36 12.72
N GLY A 38 14.27 -7.96 13.85
CA GLY A 38 14.45 -7.37 15.18
C GLY A 38 13.56 -6.15 15.46
N LEU A 39 12.52 -5.95 14.66
CA LEU A 39 11.60 -4.82 14.78
C LEU A 39 10.38 -5.18 15.61
N LYS A 40 9.88 -4.23 16.39
CA LYS A 40 8.61 -4.37 17.13
C LYS A 40 7.45 -3.96 16.23
N HIS A 41 6.38 -4.74 16.29
CA HIS A 41 5.13 -4.37 15.63
C HIS A 41 4.57 -3.08 16.29
N PRO A 42 4.15 -2.08 15.49
CA PRO A 42 3.60 -0.85 16.05
C PRO A 42 2.33 -1.13 16.85
N LYS A 43 2.18 -0.49 18.00
CA LYS A 43 0.98 -0.63 18.84
C LYS A 43 -0.24 0.00 18.16
N ASP A 44 -0.03 1.17 17.53
CA ASP A 44 -1.02 1.88 16.72
C ASP A 44 -0.55 1.88 15.26
N GLY A 45 -0.89 0.82 14.55
CA GLY A 45 -0.52 0.70 13.15
C GLY A 45 -0.59 -0.71 12.62
N GLY A 46 -0.21 -0.85 11.36
CA GLY A 46 -0.27 -2.12 10.67
C GLY A 46 0.08 -2.03 9.21
N SER A 47 0.01 -3.18 8.56
CA SER A 47 0.26 -3.34 7.12
C SER A 47 -0.78 -4.29 6.55
N MET A 48 -1.66 -3.79 5.70
CA MET A 48 -2.78 -4.55 5.14
C MET A 48 -2.99 -4.26 3.66
N LEU A 49 -3.51 -5.26 2.96
CA LEU A 49 -3.77 -5.17 1.52
C LEU A 49 -5.22 -4.80 1.27
N TYR A 50 -5.45 -3.69 0.56
CA TYR A 50 -6.73 -3.33 -0.03
C TYR A 50 -6.78 -3.87 -1.47
N GLY A 51 -7.71 -4.77 -1.76
CA GLY A 51 -7.85 -5.37 -3.08
C GLY A 51 -8.16 -6.86 -3.03
N TYR A 52 -7.32 -7.68 -3.64
CA TYR A 52 -7.61 -9.08 -3.89
C TYR A 52 -6.51 -10.01 -3.39
N THR A 53 -6.91 -11.21 -2.96
CA THR A 53 -5.99 -12.26 -2.52
C THR A 53 -6.32 -13.59 -3.18
N TRP A 54 -5.32 -14.46 -3.30
CA TRP A 54 -5.48 -15.80 -3.83
C TRP A 54 -5.98 -16.79 -2.75
N LYS A 55 -6.77 -17.78 -3.14
CA LYS A 55 -7.36 -18.78 -2.23
C LYS A 55 -6.38 -19.39 -1.23
N GLY A 56 -5.13 -19.66 -1.64
CA GLY A 56 -4.10 -20.25 -0.80
C GLY A 56 -3.68 -19.40 0.42
N TYR A 57 -4.00 -18.10 0.44
CA TYR A 57 -3.72 -17.19 1.55
C TYR A 57 -4.92 -16.93 2.45
N LEU A 58 -6.05 -17.62 2.23
CA LEU A 58 -7.23 -17.45 3.04
C LEU A 58 -7.20 -18.39 4.24
N SER A 59 -7.55 -17.87 5.42
CA SER A 59 -7.92 -18.73 6.54
C SER A 59 -9.21 -19.49 6.19
N PRO A 60 -9.26 -20.79 6.42
CA PRO A 60 -10.44 -21.61 6.12
C PRO A 60 -11.74 -21.16 6.83
N THR A 61 -11.58 -20.41 7.93
CA THR A 61 -12.69 -19.98 8.81
C THR A 61 -13.25 -18.60 8.46
N LYS A 62 -12.71 -17.90 7.44
CA LYS A 62 -13.14 -16.55 7.11
C LYS A 62 -13.93 -16.53 5.81
N ASN A 63 -15.20 -16.14 5.91
CA ASN A 63 -15.99 -15.77 4.73
C ASN A 63 -15.35 -14.55 4.06
N ARG A 64 -15.11 -14.67 2.75
CA ARG A 64 -14.58 -13.61 1.90
C ARG A 64 -15.39 -13.57 0.61
N THR A 65 -15.61 -12.39 0.09
CA THR A 65 -16.29 -12.22 -1.18
C THR A 65 -15.45 -12.78 -2.32
N LYS A 66 -15.93 -13.87 -2.95
CA LYS A 66 -15.32 -14.44 -4.15
C LYS A 66 -15.65 -13.54 -5.34
N VAL A 67 -14.64 -13.12 -6.08
CA VAL A 67 -14.79 -12.25 -7.27
C VAL A 67 -14.43 -12.95 -8.57
N ALA A 68 -13.59 -13.98 -8.51
CA ALA A 68 -13.27 -14.87 -9.63
C ALA A 68 -12.80 -16.22 -9.09
N GLU A 69 -12.54 -17.20 -9.98
CA GLU A 69 -12.03 -18.49 -9.57
C GLU A 69 -10.71 -18.38 -8.82
N GLY A 70 -10.71 -18.81 -7.56
CA GLY A 70 -9.55 -18.74 -6.65
C GLY A 70 -9.17 -17.32 -6.19
N VAL A 71 -9.91 -16.26 -6.56
CA VAL A 71 -9.63 -14.87 -6.19
C VAL A 71 -10.74 -14.33 -5.30
N TYR A 72 -10.33 -13.70 -4.21
CA TYR A 72 -11.24 -13.18 -3.17
C TYR A 72 -10.86 -11.74 -2.80
N GLN A 73 -11.85 -10.94 -2.42
CA GLN A 73 -11.61 -9.63 -1.81
C GLN A 73 -10.89 -9.78 -0.47
N THR A 74 -10.07 -8.82 -0.12
CA THR A 74 -9.49 -8.72 1.22
C THR A 74 -10.52 -8.16 2.20
N LYS A 75 -10.35 -8.46 3.50
CA LYS A 75 -11.29 -8.01 4.54
C LYS A 75 -11.55 -6.50 4.51
N ILE A 76 -10.51 -5.71 4.31
CA ILE A 76 -10.62 -4.26 4.30
C ILE A 76 -11.48 -3.73 3.13
N VAL A 77 -11.56 -4.45 2.01
CA VAL A 77 -12.48 -4.07 0.91
C VAL A 77 -13.93 -4.28 1.33
N ASP A 78 -14.21 -5.36 2.06
CA ASP A 78 -15.56 -5.62 2.57
C ASP A 78 -15.94 -4.63 3.69
N ASP A 79 -14.99 -4.26 4.56
CA ASP A 79 -15.21 -3.37 5.71
C ASP A 79 -15.29 -1.88 5.32
N GLN A 80 -14.56 -1.46 4.27
CA GLN A 80 -14.36 -0.06 3.86
C GLN A 80 -14.46 0.08 2.33
N PRO A 81 -15.59 -0.28 1.72
CA PRO A 81 -15.70 -0.30 0.25
C PRO A 81 -15.56 1.08 -0.40
N GLU A 82 -15.87 2.14 0.33
CA GLU A 82 -15.78 3.53 -0.12
C GLU A 82 -14.34 4.00 -0.39
N LEU A 83 -13.32 3.38 0.24
CA LEU A 83 -11.91 3.72 0.00
C LEU A 83 -11.53 3.53 -1.47
N ASN A 84 -12.17 2.59 -2.19
CA ASN A 84 -11.91 2.38 -3.61
C ASN A 84 -12.15 3.64 -4.44
N LYS A 85 -13.25 4.36 -4.15
CA LYS A 85 -13.59 5.63 -4.82
C LYS A 85 -12.48 6.66 -4.58
N TYR A 86 -12.06 6.84 -3.34
CA TYR A 86 -11.03 7.81 -2.99
C TYR A 86 -9.66 7.45 -3.59
N PHE A 87 -9.29 6.17 -3.59
CA PHE A 87 -8.03 5.73 -4.22
C PHE A 87 -8.04 5.96 -5.72
N ARG A 88 -9.17 5.69 -6.42
CA ARG A 88 -9.30 5.94 -7.86
C ARG A 88 -9.25 7.41 -8.19
N GLU A 89 -9.95 8.25 -7.45
CA GLU A 89 -9.95 9.70 -7.65
C GLU A 89 -8.55 10.28 -7.43
N PHE A 90 -7.89 9.93 -6.32
CA PHE A 90 -6.51 10.34 -6.04
C PHE A 90 -5.55 9.90 -7.15
N ALA A 91 -5.61 8.63 -7.56
CA ALA A 91 -4.76 8.10 -8.62
C ALA A 91 -4.96 8.81 -9.95
N SER A 92 -6.21 9.10 -10.32
CA SER A 92 -6.54 9.80 -11.57
C SER A 92 -5.97 11.22 -11.63
N LEU A 93 -5.89 11.90 -10.49
CA LEU A 93 -5.36 13.26 -10.38
C LEU A 93 -3.82 13.30 -10.35
N HIS A 94 -3.19 12.37 -9.64
CA HIS A 94 -1.77 12.48 -9.31
C HIS A 94 -0.84 11.56 -10.10
N PHE A 95 -1.37 10.48 -10.67
CA PHE A 95 -0.61 9.59 -11.57
C PHE A 95 -1.51 9.02 -12.69
N PRO A 96 -2.06 9.92 -13.53
CA PRO A 96 -2.98 9.53 -14.60
C PRO A 96 -2.32 8.52 -15.54
N GLY A 97 -3.10 7.55 -15.99
CA GLY A 97 -2.61 6.49 -16.89
C GLY A 97 -1.81 5.37 -16.20
N PHE A 98 -1.57 5.47 -14.88
CA PHE A 98 -0.99 4.35 -14.14
C PHE A 98 -2.06 3.32 -13.79
N GLU A 99 -1.91 2.12 -14.33
CA GLU A 99 -2.81 1.00 -14.03
C GLU A 99 -2.40 0.32 -12.72
N TRP A 100 -3.39 0.08 -11.87
CA TRP A 100 -3.21 -0.63 -10.61
C TRP A 100 -4.46 -1.44 -10.25
N GLY A 101 -4.28 -2.49 -9.48
CA GLY A 101 -5.38 -3.35 -9.03
C GLY A 101 -5.45 -3.52 -7.52
N GLN A 102 -4.43 -3.05 -6.80
CA GLN A 102 -4.31 -3.22 -5.35
C GLN A 102 -3.58 -2.04 -4.72
N VAL A 103 -3.85 -1.83 -3.42
CA VAL A 103 -3.14 -0.85 -2.60
C VAL A 103 -2.64 -1.51 -1.32
N GLN A 104 -1.31 -1.58 -1.13
CA GLN A 104 -0.75 -1.91 0.16
C GLN A 104 -0.82 -0.69 1.06
N MET A 105 -1.58 -0.80 2.14
CA MET A 105 -1.81 0.27 3.11
C MET A 105 -0.97 0.01 4.35
N ASN A 106 -0.18 0.99 4.77
CA ASN A 106 0.63 0.90 5.98
C ASN A 106 0.41 2.13 6.87
N LYS A 107 0.25 1.91 8.17
CA LYS A 107 0.24 2.93 9.22
C LYS A 107 1.35 2.60 10.21
N ASN A 108 2.24 3.53 10.44
CA ASN A 108 3.35 3.40 11.41
C ASN A 108 4.16 2.10 11.27
N TYR A 109 4.22 1.56 10.06
CA TYR A 109 4.89 0.29 9.76
C TYR A 109 6.34 0.54 9.35
N PRO A 110 7.33 0.22 10.21
CA PRO A 110 8.75 0.33 9.86
C PRO A 110 9.09 -0.77 8.87
N CYS A 111 9.29 -0.39 7.62
CA CYS A 111 9.51 -1.31 6.52
C CYS A 111 11.00 -1.61 6.39
N PRO A 112 11.50 -2.81 6.81
CA PRO A 112 12.91 -3.18 6.66
C PRO A 112 13.25 -3.41 5.19
N PRO A 113 14.55 -3.52 4.82
CA PRO A 113 14.96 -3.82 3.45
C PRO A 113 14.31 -5.10 2.90
N HIS A 114 13.60 -4.97 1.77
CA HIS A 114 12.91 -6.09 1.12
C HIS A 114 12.68 -5.84 -0.36
N ARG A 115 12.22 -6.88 -1.07
CA ARG A 115 11.63 -6.80 -2.41
C ARG A 115 10.20 -7.34 -2.39
N ASP A 116 9.34 -6.72 -3.19
CA ASP A 116 7.94 -7.14 -3.35
C ASP A 116 7.81 -8.21 -4.45
N SER A 117 8.25 -9.42 -4.19
CA SER A 117 8.40 -10.50 -5.21
C SER A 117 7.11 -10.84 -5.97
N SER A 118 5.94 -10.55 -5.41
CA SER A 118 4.64 -10.80 -6.05
C SER A 118 4.15 -9.64 -6.92
N ASN A 119 4.79 -8.46 -6.87
CA ASN A 119 4.41 -7.31 -7.66
C ASN A 119 4.82 -7.48 -9.13
N ILE A 120 3.99 -6.97 -10.02
CA ILE A 120 4.19 -7.03 -11.47
C ILE A 120 4.39 -5.61 -12.00
N GLY A 121 5.58 -5.36 -12.56
CA GLY A 121 5.92 -4.05 -13.10
C GLY A 121 6.23 -3.02 -12.01
N GLU A 122 5.91 -1.77 -12.31
CA GLU A 122 6.16 -0.66 -11.39
C GLU A 122 5.08 -0.54 -10.32
N SER A 123 5.44 0.10 -9.22
CA SER A 123 4.54 0.52 -8.15
C SER A 123 4.62 2.03 -7.99
N VAL A 124 3.52 2.65 -7.58
CA VAL A 124 3.48 4.06 -7.17
C VAL A 124 3.25 4.10 -5.66
N LEU A 125 4.18 4.72 -4.95
CA LEU A 125 4.10 4.92 -3.50
C LEU A 125 3.78 6.38 -3.19
N VAL A 126 2.81 6.57 -2.33
CA VAL A 126 2.38 7.86 -1.77
C VAL A 126 2.52 7.80 -0.26
N THR A 127 2.96 8.88 0.36
CA THR A 127 3.01 8.97 1.82
C THR A 127 2.20 10.15 2.33
N CYS A 128 1.52 9.98 3.44
CA CYS A 128 0.76 11.04 4.10
C CYS A 128 0.83 10.87 5.63
N GLY A 129 0.22 11.79 6.36
CA GLY A 129 0.30 11.84 7.83
C GLY A 129 1.22 12.97 8.31
N ASP A 130 1.21 13.16 9.63
CA ASP A 130 2.08 14.10 10.33
C ASP A 130 3.30 13.36 10.90
N TYR A 131 4.42 13.46 10.20
CA TYR A 131 5.67 12.77 10.56
C TYR A 131 6.90 13.52 10.06
N THR A 132 8.04 13.24 10.64
CA THR A 132 9.37 13.72 10.22
C THR A 132 10.29 12.55 9.89
N GLY A 133 11.24 12.74 8.96
CA GLY A 133 12.08 11.63 8.46
C GLY A 133 11.33 10.71 7.50
N GLY A 134 11.57 9.40 7.57
CA GLY A 134 10.81 8.37 6.84
C GLY A 134 10.95 8.39 5.33
N LYS A 135 12.10 8.83 4.80
CA LYS A 135 12.36 8.75 3.36
C LYS A 135 12.33 7.30 2.89
N THR A 136 11.75 7.08 1.74
CA THR A 136 11.81 5.79 1.07
C THR A 136 13.13 5.67 0.34
N VAL A 137 13.89 4.63 0.66
CA VAL A 137 15.19 4.34 0.03
C VAL A 137 15.00 3.22 -0.97
N VAL A 138 15.52 3.40 -2.17
CA VAL A 138 15.50 2.40 -3.26
C VAL A 138 16.93 2.18 -3.73
N ASP A 139 17.41 0.94 -3.60
CA ASP A 139 18.72 0.51 -4.10
C ASP A 139 18.57 -0.01 -5.53
N MET A 140 19.01 0.80 -6.48
CA MET A 140 18.96 0.50 -7.92
C MET A 140 20.26 -0.17 -8.42
N GLU A 141 20.95 -0.92 -7.55
CA GLU A 141 22.21 -1.64 -7.83
C GLU A 141 23.40 -0.69 -8.10
N SER A 142 23.24 0.27 -8.99
CA SER A 142 24.29 1.26 -9.32
C SER A 142 24.18 2.55 -8.52
N LYS A 143 23.02 2.80 -7.89
CA LYS A 143 22.73 4.04 -7.18
C LYS A 143 21.62 3.87 -6.14
N ILE A 144 21.92 4.26 -4.91
CA ILE A 144 20.89 4.39 -3.86
C ILE A 144 20.21 5.74 -4.03
N ARG A 145 18.88 5.73 -4.10
CA ARG A 145 18.04 6.92 -4.14
C ARG A 145 17.18 7.02 -2.88
N LYS A 146 17.07 8.24 -2.35
CA LYS A 146 16.21 8.56 -1.21
C LYS A 146 15.13 9.52 -1.66
N TYR A 147 13.89 9.15 -1.43
CA TYR A 147 12.72 9.91 -1.86
C TYR A 147 11.93 10.40 -0.64
N ASP A 148 11.54 11.65 -0.67
CA ASP A 148 10.57 12.20 0.26
C ASP A 148 9.17 12.12 -0.35
N GLY A 149 8.38 11.18 0.11
CA GLY A 149 7.02 10.96 -0.40
C GLY A 149 6.03 12.08 -0.04
N LYS A 150 6.46 13.07 0.78
CA LYS A 150 5.66 14.27 1.04
C LYS A 150 5.71 15.27 -0.12
N LEU A 151 6.76 15.24 -0.90
CA LEU A 151 6.96 16.18 -2.01
C LEU A 151 6.29 15.71 -3.31
N SER A 152 6.29 14.40 -3.56
CA SER A 152 5.69 13.80 -4.75
C SER A 152 5.51 12.30 -4.57
N GLN A 153 4.67 11.72 -5.42
CA GLN A 153 4.59 10.26 -5.56
C GLN A 153 5.94 9.67 -6.01
N ILE A 154 6.21 8.45 -5.56
CA ILE A 154 7.47 7.74 -5.85
C ILE A 154 7.14 6.55 -6.74
N LYS A 155 7.73 6.50 -7.94
CA LYS A 155 7.52 5.41 -8.89
C LYS A 155 8.78 4.56 -9.00
N PHE A 156 8.66 3.24 -8.75
CA PHE A 156 9.76 2.29 -8.87
C PHE A 156 9.26 0.85 -9.01
N ASN A 157 10.13 -0.04 -9.48
CA ASN A 157 9.83 -1.46 -9.54
C ASN A 157 10.23 -2.14 -8.22
N GLY A 158 9.25 -2.33 -7.32
CA GLY A 158 9.45 -2.94 -6.00
C GLY A 158 9.86 -4.41 -6.03
N SER A 159 9.53 -5.15 -7.09
CA SER A 159 9.97 -6.54 -7.23
C SER A 159 11.43 -6.67 -7.65
N LYS A 160 11.95 -5.66 -8.35
CA LYS A 160 13.33 -5.64 -8.85
C LYS A 160 14.30 -5.05 -7.82
N TYR A 161 13.95 -3.93 -7.20
CA TYR A 161 14.86 -3.15 -6.38
C TYR A 161 14.64 -3.39 -4.89
N LEU A 162 15.73 -3.57 -4.15
CA LEU A 162 15.69 -3.58 -2.69
C LEU A 162 15.28 -2.20 -2.20
N HIS A 163 14.32 -2.14 -1.28
CA HIS A 163 13.83 -0.88 -0.78
C HIS A 163 13.42 -0.99 0.70
N TRP A 164 13.46 0.16 1.39
CA TRP A 164 13.11 0.26 2.81
C TRP A 164 12.72 1.68 3.17
N VAL A 165 12.32 1.88 4.42
CA VAL A 165 11.99 3.19 4.98
C VAL A 165 13.02 3.57 6.04
N GLU A 166 13.56 4.78 5.95
CA GLU A 166 14.42 5.35 7.01
C GLU A 166 13.61 5.57 8.30
N PRO A 167 14.26 5.66 9.47
CA PRO A 167 13.59 6.01 10.72
C PRO A 167 12.76 7.30 10.59
N TYR A 168 11.66 7.35 11.30
CA TYR A 168 10.76 8.50 11.33
C TYR A 168 10.11 8.62 12.71
N GLU A 169 9.57 9.80 12.98
CA GLU A 169 8.78 10.13 14.16
C GLU A 169 7.42 10.66 13.72
N GLY A 170 6.38 10.43 14.54
CA GLY A 170 5.01 10.83 14.24
C GLY A 170 4.16 9.76 13.57
N THR A 171 3.02 10.14 13.01
CA THR A 171 2.08 9.24 12.34
C THR A 171 2.32 9.25 10.84
N ARG A 172 2.82 8.12 10.31
CA ARG A 172 3.12 7.97 8.90
C ARG A 172 2.23 6.90 8.25
N TYR A 173 1.51 7.31 7.23
CA TYR A 173 0.84 6.40 6.30
C TYR A 173 1.66 6.24 5.02
N SER A 174 1.61 5.06 4.43
CA SER A 174 2.05 4.86 3.05
C SER A 174 1.08 3.97 2.30
N LEU A 175 0.78 4.37 1.07
CA LEU A 175 -0.07 3.69 0.12
C LEU A 175 0.78 3.28 -1.08
N VAL A 176 0.86 1.99 -1.36
CA VAL A 176 1.57 1.48 -2.53
C VAL A 176 0.54 0.92 -3.51
N PHE A 177 0.39 1.60 -4.64
CA PHE A 177 -0.49 1.18 -5.73
C PHE A 177 0.29 0.27 -6.68
N PHE A 178 -0.24 -0.91 -6.99
CA PHE A 178 0.47 -1.90 -7.79
C PHE A 178 -0.46 -2.95 -8.41
N HIS A 179 0.09 -3.75 -9.32
CA HIS A 179 -0.51 -5.00 -9.76
C HIS A 179 0.25 -6.21 -9.18
N ASN A 180 -0.50 -7.28 -8.91
CA ASN A 180 0.07 -8.60 -8.66
C ASN A 180 -0.68 -9.67 -9.49
N VAL A 181 -0.28 -10.93 -9.33
CA VAL A 181 -0.90 -12.06 -10.07
C VAL A 181 -2.41 -12.15 -9.83
N SER A 182 -2.89 -11.87 -8.62
CA SER A 182 -4.33 -11.94 -8.29
C SER A 182 -5.12 -10.85 -9.01
N SER A 183 -4.65 -9.59 -8.98
CA SER A 183 -5.32 -8.48 -9.67
C SER A 183 -5.25 -8.61 -11.20
N ARG A 184 -4.14 -9.12 -11.75
CA ARG A 184 -4.01 -9.35 -13.20
C ARG A 184 -4.95 -10.42 -13.74
N ARG A 185 -5.31 -11.41 -12.94
CA ARG A 185 -6.30 -12.43 -13.33
C ARG A 185 -7.71 -11.86 -13.46
N LEU A 186 -8.05 -10.85 -12.66
CA LEU A 186 -9.35 -10.16 -12.76
C LEU A 186 -9.46 -9.35 -14.05
N ASN A 187 -8.42 -8.62 -14.42
CA ASN A 187 -8.43 -7.78 -15.63
C ASN A 187 -8.54 -8.60 -16.93
N LYS A 188 -8.25 -9.90 -16.91
CA LYS A 188 -8.48 -10.81 -18.05
C LYS A 188 -9.92 -11.31 -18.16
N ASN A 189 -10.73 -11.14 -17.10
CA ASN A 189 -12.12 -11.66 -17.03
C ASN A 189 -13.16 -10.53 -16.96
N VAL A 190 -12.75 -9.26 -17.06
CA VAL A 190 -13.60 -8.06 -16.96
C VAL A 190 -13.42 -7.18 -18.22
N CYS A 191 -13.03 -7.79 -19.33
CA CYS A 191 -13.16 -7.19 -20.68
C CYS A 191 -14.37 -7.75 -21.38
#